data_7858d842af51cac2c61051c31bea70fb
#
_entry.id   7858d842af51cac2c61051c31bea70fb
#
_cell.length_a   1.000
_cell.length_b   1.000
_cell.length_c   1.000
_cell.angle_alpha   90.00
_cell.angle_beta   90.00
_cell.angle_gamma   90.00
#
_symmetry.space_group_name_H-M   'P 1'
#
loop_
_entity.id
_entity.type
_entity.pdbx_description
1 polymer ?
#
loop_
_entity_poly.entity_id
_entity_poly.type
_entity_poly.pdbx_seq_one_letter_code
_entity_poly.pdbx_strand_id
1 'polypeptide(L)'
;MIAQSTFESPVGHINLTADGDSIIELTMTQKPGASNGSAKVLKEAQKQLTEYFKGKRKELTFKHEARGTKFQQSVWNEIAKVPFGEVVSYAEIAREIGKPQASRAVGGAVGSNPVPLVIGCHRVLGASGRITGYSGGEGLPTKRWLLNLEGIETKD
;
A
#
# COMPACT_ATOMS: atom_id res chain seq x y z
N MET A 1 6.62 -18.62 -11.60
CA MET A 1 6.52 -19.49 -10.41
C MET A 1 6.12 -18.63 -9.21
N ILE A 2 5.14 -19.10 -8.47
CA ILE A 2 4.62 -18.36 -7.31
C ILE A 2 5.34 -18.82 -6.05
N ALA A 3 5.77 -17.86 -5.24
CA ALA A 3 6.34 -18.10 -3.91
C ALA A 3 5.69 -17.15 -2.91
N GLN A 4 5.57 -17.57 -1.66
CA GLN A 4 4.90 -16.80 -0.62
C GLN A 4 5.70 -16.81 0.66
N SER A 5 5.64 -15.72 1.42
CA SER A 5 6.24 -15.62 2.74
C SER A 5 5.35 -14.79 3.67
N THR A 6 5.59 -14.93 4.97
CA THR A 6 4.86 -14.16 5.98
C THR A 6 5.83 -13.81 7.11
N PHE A 7 5.64 -12.62 7.71
CA PHE A 7 6.45 -12.22 8.87
C PHE A 7 5.66 -11.23 9.73
N GLU A 8 6.02 -11.14 11.00
CA GLU A 8 5.37 -10.24 11.94
C GLU A 8 5.86 -8.81 11.77
N SER A 9 4.96 -7.84 12.00
CA SER A 9 5.26 -6.42 11.93
C SER A 9 4.39 -5.65 12.95
N PRO A 10 4.64 -4.33 13.13
CA PRO A 10 3.78 -3.52 14.00
C PRO A 10 2.33 -3.41 13.52
N VAL A 11 2.05 -3.74 12.28
CA VAL A 11 0.70 -3.68 11.71
C VAL A 11 0.11 -5.08 11.47
N GLY A 12 0.63 -6.09 12.16
CA GLY A 12 0.19 -7.48 12.03
C GLY A 12 1.14 -8.30 11.17
N HIS A 13 0.65 -9.43 10.68
CA HIS A 13 1.44 -10.26 9.77
C HIS A 13 1.43 -9.65 8.38
N ILE A 14 2.62 -9.50 7.80
CA ILE A 14 2.77 -9.11 6.41
C ILE A 14 2.88 -10.39 5.60
N ASN A 15 1.98 -10.55 4.65
CA ASN A 15 1.94 -11.71 3.76
C ASN A 15 2.32 -11.27 2.37
N LEU A 16 3.34 -11.88 1.80
CA LEU A 16 3.88 -11.51 0.48
C LEU A 16 3.70 -12.66 -0.49
N THR A 17 3.30 -12.33 -1.71
CA THR A 17 3.27 -13.27 -2.83
C THR A 17 4.14 -12.70 -3.94
N ALA A 18 5.06 -13.53 -4.43
CA ALA A 18 5.92 -13.19 -5.56
C ALA A 18 5.59 -14.08 -6.74
N ASP A 19 5.66 -13.50 -7.93
CA ASP A 19 5.63 -14.25 -9.19
C ASP A 19 6.97 -13.97 -9.88
N GLY A 20 7.83 -14.99 -9.91
CA GLY A 20 9.18 -14.82 -10.39
C GLY A 20 9.95 -13.82 -9.52
N ASP A 21 10.38 -12.72 -10.10
CA ASP A 21 11.19 -11.70 -9.42
C ASP A 21 10.39 -10.48 -8.96
N SER A 22 9.06 -10.53 -9.03
CA SER A 22 8.20 -9.40 -8.66
C SER A 22 7.24 -9.76 -7.54
N ILE A 23 7.05 -8.84 -6.58
CA ILE A 23 5.97 -8.94 -5.60
C ILE A 23 4.67 -8.55 -6.31
N ILE A 24 3.67 -9.42 -6.25
CA ILE A 24 2.36 -9.19 -6.88
C ILE A 24 1.24 -8.99 -5.86
N GLU A 25 1.47 -9.33 -4.60
CA GLU A 25 0.47 -9.15 -3.56
C GLU A 25 1.14 -8.94 -2.20
N LEU A 26 0.59 -8.02 -1.43
CA LEU A 26 0.96 -7.76 -0.04
C LEU A 26 -0.33 -7.58 0.76
N THR A 27 -0.50 -8.38 1.81
CA THR A 27 -1.63 -8.21 2.73
C THR A 27 -1.15 -8.07 4.16
N MET A 28 -1.97 -7.45 4.99
CA MET A 28 -1.73 -7.27 6.42
C MET A 28 -2.86 -7.96 7.17
N THR A 29 -2.55 -8.98 7.95
CA THR A 29 -3.57 -9.79 8.62
C THR A 29 -3.18 -10.09 10.06
N GLN A 30 -4.16 -10.53 10.87
CA GLN A 30 -3.90 -10.86 12.27
C GLN A 30 -3.22 -12.22 12.42
N LYS A 31 -3.42 -13.13 11.47
CA LYS A 31 -2.82 -14.46 11.48
C LYS A 31 -1.82 -14.59 10.34
N PRO A 32 -0.79 -15.44 10.51
CA PRO A 32 0.18 -15.62 9.43
C PRO A 32 -0.48 -16.22 8.20
N GLY A 33 -0.05 -15.77 7.02
CA GLY A 33 -0.46 -16.32 5.75
C GLY A 33 0.39 -17.52 5.35
N ALA A 34 0.31 -17.89 4.08
CA ALA A 34 1.05 -19.03 3.53
C ALA A 34 2.54 -18.75 3.41
N SER A 35 3.34 -19.80 3.52
CA SER A 35 4.79 -19.75 3.30
C SER A 35 5.14 -20.93 2.41
N ASN A 36 5.44 -20.67 1.13
CA ASN A 36 5.68 -21.67 0.11
C ASN A 36 6.76 -21.20 -0.85
N GLY A 37 7.66 -22.12 -1.22
CA GLY A 37 8.69 -21.82 -2.20
C GLY A 37 9.70 -20.80 -1.69
N SER A 38 10.49 -20.25 -2.59
CA SER A 38 11.46 -19.21 -2.27
C SER A 38 11.67 -18.30 -3.46
N ALA A 39 11.97 -17.02 -3.18
CA ALA A 39 12.35 -16.05 -4.18
C ALA A 39 13.16 -14.95 -3.50
N LYS A 40 14.18 -14.46 -4.21
CA LYS A 40 15.05 -13.41 -3.66
C LYS A 40 14.27 -12.16 -3.30
N VAL A 41 13.26 -11.79 -4.12
CA VAL A 41 12.46 -10.61 -3.89
C VAL A 41 11.66 -10.68 -2.59
N LEU A 42 11.28 -11.88 -2.13
CA LEU A 42 10.60 -12.03 -0.83
C LEU A 42 11.50 -11.59 0.31
N LYS A 43 12.77 -11.98 0.28
CA LYS A 43 13.74 -11.59 1.31
C LYS A 43 14.05 -10.10 1.25
N GLU A 44 14.22 -9.57 0.06
CA GLU A 44 14.48 -8.15 -0.13
C GLU A 44 13.30 -7.30 0.34
N ALA A 45 12.08 -7.72 0.00
CA ALA A 45 10.87 -7.01 0.44
C ALA A 45 10.73 -7.05 1.96
N GLN A 46 10.97 -8.19 2.60
CA GLN A 46 10.92 -8.29 4.06
C GLN A 46 11.93 -7.37 4.71
N LYS A 47 13.16 -7.33 4.19
CA LYS A 47 14.21 -6.45 4.71
C LYS A 47 13.79 -4.98 4.62
N GLN A 48 13.34 -4.54 3.45
CA GLN A 48 12.94 -3.16 3.22
C GLN A 48 11.72 -2.76 4.05
N LEU A 49 10.71 -3.63 4.13
CA LEU A 49 9.52 -3.35 4.93
C LEU A 49 9.86 -3.27 6.42
N THR A 50 10.73 -4.15 6.91
CA THR A 50 11.18 -4.09 8.30
C THR A 50 11.89 -2.78 8.59
N GLU A 51 12.76 -2.32 7.69
CA GLU A 51 13.44 -1.02 7.81
C GLU A 51 12.44 0.13 7.79
N TYR A 52 11.43 0.06 6.91
CA TYR A 52 10.38 1.07 6.83
C TYR A 52 9.61 1.17 8.15
N PHE A 53 9.17 0.05 8.71
CA PHE A 53 8.42 0.04 9.97
C PHE A 53 9.25 0.56 11.15
N LYS A 54 10.57 0.45 11.09
CA LYS A 54 11.47 0.97 12.12
C LYS A 54 11.84 2.45 11.92
N GLY A 55 11.30 3.09 10.89
CA GLY A 55 11.61 4.47 10.58
C GLY A 55 12.99 4.67 9.95
N LYS A 56 13.62 3.62 9.46
CA LYS A 56 14.98 3.66 8.90
C LYS A 56 15.00 3.73 7.38
N ARG A 57 13.85 3.62 6.72
CA ARG A 57 13.73 3.64 5.27
C ARG A 57 12.46 4.37 4.86
N LYS A 58 12.58 5.26 3.88
CA LYS A 58 11.43 6.01 3.36
C LYS A 58 10.90 5.43 2.05
N GLU A 59 11.75 4.82 1.22
CA GLU A 59 11.35 4.31 -0.08
C GLU A 59 11.46 2.78 -0.13
N LEU A 60 10.45 2.16 -0.73
CA LEU A 60 10.44 0.73 -1.00
C LEU A 60 10.77 0.53 -2.47
N THR A 61 11.90 -0.12 -2.75
CA THR A 61 12.46 -0.22 -4.10
C THR A 61 12.49 -1.64 -4.67
N PHE A 62 11.99 -2.62 -3.93
CA PHE A 62 11.93 -3.99 -4.45
C PHE A 62 10.97 -4.07 -5.64
N LYS A 63 11.24 -4.98 -6.55
CA LYS A 63 10.45 -5.13 -7.77
C LYS A 63 9.03 -5.60 -7.43
N HIS A 64 8.04 -4.95 -8.03
CA HIS A 64 6.65 -5.28 -7.82
C HIS A 64 5.85 -5.10 -9.11
N GLU A 65 4.70 -5.77 -9.17
CA GLU A 65 3.77 -5.65 -10.28
C GLU A 65 2.34 -5.65 -9.74
N ALA A 66 1.66 -4.52 -9.89
CA ALA A 66 0.26 -4.40 -9.48
C ALA A 66 -0.63 -4.75 -10.67
N ARG A 67 -1.32 -5.88 -10.59
CA ARG A 67 -2.18 -6.38 -11.67
C ARG A 67 -3.60 -5.89 -11.47
N GLY A 68 -4.19 -5.30 -12.52
CA GLY A 68 -5.55 -4.79 -12.46
C GLY A 68 -5.99 -4.19 -13.78
N THR A 69 -7.17 -3.58 -13.77
CA THR A 69 -7.74 -2.94 -14.98
C THR A 69 -6.95 -1.68 -15.35
N LYS A 70 -7.21 -1.15 -16.56
CA LYS A 70 -6.58 0.11 -16.98
C LYS A 70 -6.92 1.25 -16.03
N PHE A 71 -8.17 1.33 -15.59
CA PHE A 71 -8.61 2.36 -14.65
C PHE A 71 -7.86 2.22 -13.32
N GLN A 72 -7.82 1.01 -12.76
CA GLN A 72 -7.08 0.75 -11.52
C GLN A 72 -5.61 1.12 -11.67
N GLN A 73 -4.97 0.73 -12.78
CA GLN A 73 -3.57 1.07 -13.04
C GLN A 73 -3.36 2.59 -13.06
N SER A 74 -4.26 3.35 -13.68
CA SER A 74 -4.13 4.81 -13.73
C SER A 74 -4.20 5.42 -12.33
N VAL A 75 -5.07 4.91 -11.46
CA VAL A 75 -5.18 5.36 -10.07
C VAL A 75 -3.92 5.00 -9.30
N TRP A 76 -3.48 3.76 -9.40
CA TRP A 76 -2.28 3.29 -8.66
C TRP A 76 -1.02 4.02 -9.11
N ASN A 77 -0.90 4.35 -10.40
CA ASN A 77 0.24 5.13 -10.89
C ASN A 77 0.29 6.53 -10.27
N GLU A 78 -0.87 7.16 -10.06
CA GLU A 78 -0.93 8.47 -9.40
C GLU A 78 -0.58 8.36 -7.90
N ILE A 79 -1.06 7.32 -7.23
CA ILE A 79 -0.71 7.08 -5.83
C ILE A 79 0.81 6.86 -5.68
N ALA A 80 1.40 6.12 -6.61
CA ALA A 80 2.84 5.81 -6.57
C ALA A 80 3.72 7.07 -6.65
N LYS A 81 3.20 8.17 -7.15
CA LYS A 81 3.93 9.45 -7.21
C LYS A 81 3.95 10.19 -5.88
N VAL A 82 3.11 9.80 -4.92
CA VAL A 82 3.02 10.48 -3.63
C VAL A 82 4.13 9.96 -2.72
N PRO A 83 5.10 10.80 -2.35
CA PRO A 83 6.24 10.34 -1.57
C PRO A 83 5.92 10.17 -0.10
N PHE A 84 6.82 9.50 0.60
CA PHE A 84 6.79 9.39 2.06
C PHE A 84 6.61 10.77 2.70
N GLY A 85 5.70 10.87 3.64
CA GLY A 85 5.44 12.10 4.37
C GLY A 85 4.48 13.07 3.68
N GLU A 86 3.92 12.69 2.54
CA GLU A 86 2.94 13.52 1.82
C GLU A 86 1.63 12.76 1.64
N VAL A 87 0.57 13.50 1.35
CA VAL A 87 -0.77 12.95 1.18
C VAL A 87 -1.42 13.50 -0.08
N VAL A 88 -2.45 12.82 -0.56
CA VAL A 88 -3.25 13.24 -1.70
C VAL A 88 -4.70 12.91 -1.39
N SER A 89 -5.65 13.63 -2.00
CA SER A 89 -7.06 13.32 -1.83
C SER A 89 -7.58 12.50 -3.00
N TYR A 90 -8.71 11.80 -2.78
CA TYR A 90 -9.40 11.07 -3.86
C TYR A 90 -9.76 12.01 -5.01
N ALA A 91 -10.22 13.23 -4.70
CA ALA A 91 -10.57 14.21 -5.72
C ALA A 91 -9.37 14.65 -6.55
N GLU A 92 -8.21 14.82 -5.92
CA GLU A 92 -6.98 15.18 -6.65
C GLU A 92 -6.57 14.08 -7.62
N ILE A 93 -6.65 12.81 -7.19
CA ILE A 93 -6.35 11.68 -8.07
C ILE A 93 -7.32 11.69 -9.25
N ALA A 94 -8.61 11.87 -8.99
CA ALA A 94 -9.63 11.90 -10.04
C ALA A 94 -9.34 12.97 -11.09
N ARG A 95 -8.93 14.16 -10.64
CA ARG A 95 -8.56 15.25 -11.56
C ARG A 95 -7.33 14.89 -12.37
N GLU A 96 -6.30 14.32 -11.74
CA GLU A 96 -5.05 13.99 -12.44
C GLU A 96 -5.24 12.93 -13.53
N ILE A 97 -6.15 11.99 -13.33
CA ILE A 97 -6.44 10.97 -14.36
C ILE A 97 -7.46 11.45 -15.38
N GLY A 98 -7.87 12.74 -15.32
CA GLY A 98 -8.79 13.32 -16.28
C GLY A 98 -10.25 12.96 -16.07
N LYS A 99 -10.63 12.52 -14.87
CA LYS A 99 -11.99 12.10 -14.55
C LYS A 99 -12.47 12.72 -13.23
N PRO A 100 -12.60 14.07 -13.17
CA PRO A 100 -12.84 14.77 -11.90
C PRO A 100 -14.13 14.37 -11.17
N GLN A 101 -15.08 13.73 -11.87
CA GLN A 101 -16.32 13.27 -11.25
C GLN A 101 -16.25 11.81 -10.81
N ALA A 102 -15.09 11.15 -10.93
CA ALA A 102 -14.93 9.73 -10.65
C ALA A 102 -14.36 9.44 -9.25
N SER A 103 -14.52 10.34 -8.28
CA SER A 103 -13.93 10.15 -6.93
C SER A 103 -14.36 8.84 -6.27
N ARG A 104 -15.62 8.43 -6.45
CA ARG A 104 -16.10 7.17 -5.88
C ARG A 104 -15.42 5.96 -6.51
N ALA A 105 -15.28 5.96 -7.85
CA ALA A 105 -14.58 4.89 -8.56
C ALA A 105 -13.11 4.87 -8.19
N VAL A 106 -12.49 6.05 -8.00
CA VAL A 106 -11.11 6.16 -7.50
C VAL A 106 -11.01 5.49 -6.13
N GLY A 107 -11.96 5.76 -5.23
CA GLY A 107 -11.99 5.13 -3.91
C GLY A 107 -12.01 3.60 -4.00
N GLY A 108 -12.79 3.04 -4.92
CA GLY A 108 -12.83 1.60 -5.15
C GLY A 108 -11.49 1.06 -5.63
N ALA A 109 -10.82 1.76 -6.55
CA ALA A 109 -9.50 1.37 -7.04
C ALA A 109 -8.45 1.46 -5.94
N VAL A 110 -8.49 2.50 -5.09
CA VAL A 110 -7.61 2.65 -3.94
C VAL A 110 -7.76 1.44 -3.01
N GLY A 111 -8.99 1.04 -2.71
CA GLY A 111 -9.27 -0.09 -1.82
C GLY A 111 -8.87 -1.44 -2.39
N SER A 112 -8.72 -1.57 -3.70
CA SER A 112 -8.36 -2.84 -4.35
C SER A 112 -6.87 -2.95 -4.70
N ASN A 113 -6.04 -2.02 -4.23
CA ASN A 113 -4.59 -2.03 -4.42
C ASN A 113 -3.98 -3.36 -3.93
N PRO A 114 -3.34 -4.15 -4.81
CA PRO A 114 -2.79 -5.45 -4.41
C PRO A 114 -1.45 -5.37 -3.70
N VAL A 115 -0.76 -4.23 -3.74
CA VAL A 115 0.56 -4.05 -3.13
C VAL A 115 0.60 -2.78 -2.28
N PRO A 116 -0.25 -2.70 -1.23
CA PRO A 116 -0.22 -1.53 -0.34
C PRO A 116 1.16 -1.38 0.28
N LEU A 117 1.47 -0.20 0.78
CA LEU A 117 2.76 0.25 1.28
C LEU A 117 3.72 0.58 0.14
N VAL A 118 3.89 -0.28 -0.85
CA VAL A 118 4.68 0.03 -2.06
C VAL A 118 3.95 1.08 -2.88
N ILE A 119 2.67 0.83 -3.17
CA ILE A 119 1.76 1.83 -3.69
C ILE A 119 1.02 2.36 -2.46
N GLY A 120 1.42 3.53 -1.99
CA GLY A 120 1.06 4.03 -0.67
C GLY A 120 -0.39 4.49 -0.53
N CYS A 121 -1.35 3.59 -0.66
CA CYS A 121 -2.77 3.93 -0.57
C CYS A 121 -3.19 4.48 0.80
N HIS A 122 -2.39 4.27 1.84
CA HIS A 122 -2.61 4.90 3.15
C HIS A 122 -2.44 6.43 3.09
N ARG A 123 -1.80 6.96 2.05
CA ARG A 123 -1.58 8.40 1.85
C ARG A 123 -2.75 9.08 1.14
N VAL A 124 -3.80 8.33 0.78
CA VAL A 124 -5.00 8.91 0.14
C VAL A 124 -6.02 9.23 1.22
N LEU A 125 -6.40 10.50 1.30
CA LEU A 125 -7.31 11.02 2.32
C LEU A 125 -8.58 11.58 1.69
N GLY A 126 -9.62 11.73 2.52
CA GLY A 126 -10.86 12.36 2.11
C GLY A 126 -10.75 13.88 2.08
N ALA A 127 -11.87 14.54 1.84
CA ALA A 127 -11.94 15.99 1.82
C ALA A 127 -11.41 16.58 3.13
N SER A 128 -10.75 17.73 3.05
CA SER A 128 -10.18 18.45 4.20
C SER A 128 -9.15 17.64 5.00
N GLY A 129 -8.53 16.63 4.37
CA GLY A 129 -7.50 15.81 4.99
C GLY A 129 -8.02 14.80 6.00
N ARG A 130 -9.31 14.47 5.94
CA ARG A 130 -9.89 13.49 6.86
C ARG A 130 -9.46 12.09 6.52
N ILE A 131 -9.16 11.30 7.56
CA ILE A 131 -8.85 9.90 7.41
C ILE A 131 -10.15 9.14 7.09
N THR A 132 -10.16 8.39 6.00
CA THR A 132 -11.30 7.58 5.57
C THR A 132 -10.80 6.20 5.15
N GLY A 133 -11.65 5.22 5.14
CA GLY A 133 -11.43 3.83 4.73
C GLY A 133 -10.01 3.34 4.49
N TYR A 134 -9.72 2.15 4.96
CA TYR A 134 -8.49 1.44 4.64
C TYR A 134 -8.77 -0.06 4.70
N SER A 135 -8.30 -0.80 3.70
CA SER A 135 -8.57 -2.24 3.61
C SER A 135 -7.49 -3.10 4.24
N GLY A 136 -6.33 -2.54 4.59
CA GLY A 136 -5.24 -3.31 5.19
C GLY A 136 -5.32 -3.37 6.71
N GLY A 137 -4.73 -4.42 7.30
CA GLY A 137 -4.60 -4.59 8.74
C GLY A 137 -5.93 -4.49 9.48
N GLU A 138 -6.00 -3.59 10.45
CA GLU A 138 -7.20 -3.34 11.25
C GLU A 138 -8.02 -2.15 10.73
N GLY A 139 -7.81 -1.75 9.48
CA GLY A 139 -8.53 -0.64 8.87
C GLY A 139 -7.98 0.73 9.29
N LEU A 140 -8.85 1.62 9.77
CA LEU A 140 -8.45 2.98 10.12
C LEU A 140 -7.33 3.08 11.15
N PRO A 141 -7.30 2.27 12.23
CA PRO A 141 -6.16 2.28 13.16
C PRO A 141 -4.83 2.00 12.46
N THR A 142 -4.79 1.07 11.53
CA THR A 142 -3.58 0.76 10.76
C THR A 142 -3.20 1.94 9.86
N LYS A 143 -4.16 2.53 9.15
CA LYS A 143 -3.93 3.70 8.32
C LYS A 143 -3.33 4.85 9.14
N ARG A 144 -3.91 5.13 10.29
CA ARG A 144 -3.44 6.18 11.21
C ARG A 144 -2.01 5.90 11.69
N TRP A 145 -1.72 4.64 12.03
CA TRP A 145 -0.38 4.25 12.46
C TRP A 145 0.66 4.51 11.37
N LEU A 146 0.34 4.13 10.13
CA LEU A 146 1.23 4.34 8.99
C LEU A 146 1.46 5.82 8.71
N LEU A 147 0.40 6.62 8.74
CA LEU A 147 0.52 8.07 8.53
C LEU A 147 1.37 8.72 9.63
N ASN A 148 1.14 8.34 10.89
CA ASN A 148 1.94 8.85 12.00
C ASN A 148 3.41 8.44 11.89
N LEU A 149 3.70 7.22 11.44
CA LEU A 149 5.06 6.78 11.17
C LEU A 149 5.74 7.71 10.17
N GLU A 150 4.99 8.20 9.18
CA GLU A 150 5.52 9.10 8.15
C GLU A 150 5.50 10.57 8.58
N GLY A 151 5.17 10.86 9.83
CA GLY A 151 5.19 12.21 10.36
C GLY A 151 3.94 13.03 10.06
N ILE A 152 2.85 12.38 9.66
CA ILE A 152 1.61 13.04 9.30
C ILE A 152 0.61 12.94 10.45
N GLU A 153 0.10 14.10 10.91
CA GLU A 153 -0.99 14.13 11.87
C GLU A 153 -2.31 13.83 11.16
N THR A 154 -3.17 13.05 11.81
CA THR A 154 -4.43 12.64 11.21
C THR A 154 -5.61 13.37 11.85
N LYS A 155 -6.64 13.62 11.04
CA LYS A 155 -7.91 14.21 11.47
C LYS A 155 -9.01 13.16 11.36
N ASP A 156 -9.88 13.17 12.32
CA ASP A 156 -11.06 12.29 12.29
C ASP A 156 -12.19 12.86 11.47
#